data_e9948b5123bb3b4ace31654075f3cea6
#
_entry.id   e9948b5123bb3b4ace31654075f3cea6
#
_cell.length_a   1.000
_cell.length_b   1.000
_cell.length_c   1.000
_cell.angle_alpha   90.00
_cell.angle_beta   90.00
_cell.angle_gamma   90.00
#
_symmetry.space_group_name_H-M   'P 1'
#
loop_
_entity.id
_entity.type
_entity.pdbx_description
1 polymer ?
#
loop_
_entity_poly.entity_id
_entity_poly.type
_entity_poly.pdbx_seq_one_letter_code
_entity_poly.pdbx_strand_id
1 'polypeptide(L)'
;MGSAIVLFFAAAAFAQTTGTITGTVVNLSGDAVANAPIHATNVATKKLYATTSSERGGYTIGQLPAGDYDLSVDLLGFNSYSQKNVAVATGQTLRFDIRLIEYQLDTLGDGRDFRVSLLTPHATPSGPTPRTPDDKPDLSGVWYAQRTVDQGKPEPLPWADALQKERAANNSKDAPGARCLPRGLTNAGALFPYKLVQTPALLVMLFEDDTPSHRQVFLDGRGHPAVPNPNWMGHSIGHWEGDTLVVDTVGFNDESWLDSSGHPHTEKLHIIERLHRVDLGHLEIEFTIEDSATYSKPWVIKRVADLDTKDEIGEYVCIDRDAPHLVGK
;
A
#
# COMPACT_ATOMS: atom_id res chain seq x y z
N MET A 1 -76.21 38.05 -25.78
CA MET A 1 -75.84 37.43 -24.53
C MET A 1 -74.80 36.39 -24.82
N GLY A 2 -73.49 36.72 -24.72
CA GLY A 2 -72.38 35.83 -24.98
C GLY A 2 -71.79 35.32 -23.68
N SER A 3 -71.83 34.02 -23.44
CA SER A 3 -71.30 33.39 -22.24
C SER A 3 -69.77 33.05 -22.50
N ALA A 4 -68.89 33.72 -21.75
CA ALA A 4 -67.45 33.43 -21.81
C ALA A 4 -67.14 32.23 -20.91
N ILE A 5 -66.65 31.17 -21.48
CA ILE A 5 -66.13 30.02 -20.76
C ILE A 5 -64.64 30.30 -20.38
N VAL A 6 -64.38 30.43 -19.07
CA VAL A 6 -63.04 30.57 -18.54
C VAL A 6 -62.50 29.16 -18.27
N LEU A 7 -61.53 28.72 -19.08
CA LEU A 7 -60.78 27.48 -18.87
C LEU A 7 -59.67 27.72 -17.82
N PHE A 8 -59.82 27.12 -16.64
CA PHE A 8 -58.76 27.03 -15.64
C PHE A 8 -57.76 25.92 -16.04
N PHE A 9 -56.58 26.30 -16.45
CA PHE A 9 -55.47 25.36 -16.52
C PHE A 9 -54.91 25.15 -15.11
N ALA A 10 -55.14 23.95 -14.57
CA ALA A 10 -54.45 23.51 -13.37
C ALA A 10 -53.00 23.14 -13.76
N ALA A 11 -52.04 23.96 -13.39
CA ALA A 11 -50.64 23.60 -13.47
C ALA A 11 -50.37 22.46 -12.50
N ALA A 12 -50.17 21.24 -13.00
CA ALA A 12 -49.70 20.13 -12.21
C ALA A 12 -48.24 20.44 -11.76
N ALA A 13 -48.06 20.77 -10.50
CA ALA A 13 -46.74 20.83 -9.89
C ALA A 13 -46.17 19.42 -9.87
N PHE A 14 -45.28 19.11 -10.80
CA PHE A 14 -44.46 17.90 -10.71
C PHE A 14 -43.59 18.02 -9.46
N ALA A 15 -43.96 17.32 -8.41
CA ALA A 15 -43.12 17.16 -7.23
C ALA A 15 -41.78 16.61 -7.72
N GLN A 16 -40.70 17.30 -7.48
CA GLN A 16 -39.37 16.85 -7.84
C GLN A 16 -39.09 15.53 -7.10
N THR A 17 -38.92 14.46 -7.87
CA THR A 17 -38.74 13.10 -7.38
C THR A 17 -37.27 12.81 -7.10
N THR A 18 -36.51 13.81 -6.65
CA THR A 18 -35.07 13.73 -6.43
C THR A 18 -34.69 13.86 -4.97
N GLY A 19 -33.66 13.18 -4.56
CA GLY A 19 -33.02 13.32 -3.25
C GLY A 19 -31.69 14.10 -3.34
N THR A 20 -31.04 14.22 -2.20
CA THR A 20 -29.76 14.93 -2.04
C THR A 20 -28.86 14.15 -1.11
N ILE A 21 -27.55 14.06 -1.44
CA ILE A 21 -26.52 13.62 -0.50
C ILE A 21 -25.72 14.86 -0.07
N THR A 22 -25.53 15.03 1.23
CA THR A 22 -24.71 16.10 1.79
C THR A 22 -23.81 15.53 2.90
N GLY A 23 -22.71 16.19 3.19
CA GLY A 23 -21.80 15.74 4.24
C GLY A 23 -20.52 16.57 4.31
N THR A 24 -19.55 16.03 5.03
CA THR A 24 -18.23 16.62 5.14
C THR A 24 -17.17 15.63 4.71
N VAL A 25 -16.09 16.12 4.10
CA VAL A 25 -14.89 15.36 3.80
C VAL A 25 -13.82 15.80 4.79
N VAL A 26 -13.29 14.84 5.56
CA VAL A 26 -12.24 15.07 6.56
C VAL A 26 -11.12 14.06 6.41
N ASN A 27 -9.92 14.39 6.90
CA ASN A 27 -8.81 13.44 7.01
C ASN A 27 -8.92 12.60 8.30
N LEU A 28 -7.90 11.76 8.59
CA LEU A 28 -7.88 10.93 9.80
C LEU A 28 -7.83 11.75 11.09
N SER A 29 -7.21 12.92 11.06
CA SER A 29 -7.12 13.84 12.19
C SER A 29 -8.44 14.62 12.44
N GLY A 30 -9.39 14.54 11.49
CA GLY A 30 -10.65 15.28 11.54
C GLY A 30 -10.58 16.66 10.88
N ASP A 31 -9.46 17.01 10.25
CA ASP A 31 -9.32 18.27 9.53
C ASP A 31 -10.09 18.25 8.22
N ALA A 32 -10.65 19.39 7.84
CA ALA A 32 -11.40 19.53 6.60
C ALA A 32 -10.53 19.34 5.36
N VAL A 33 -10.98 18.51 4.42
CA VAL A 33 -10.33 18.31 3.13
C VAL A 33 -11.06 19.13 2.07
N ALA A 34 -10.40 20.19 1.58
CA ALA A 34 -10.92 21.06 0.54
C ALA A 34 -10.71 20.51 -0.87
N ASN A 35 -11.58 20.93 -1.80
CA ASN A 35 -11.48 20.57 -3.23
C ASN A 35 -11.44 19.07 -3.55
N ALA A 36 -11.90 18.20 -2.64
CA ALA A 36 -12.03 16.80 -2.91
C ALA A 36 -13.13 16.56 -3.96
N PRO A 37 -12.87 15.90 -5.09
CA PRO A 37 -13.87 15.56 -6.07
C PRO A 37 -14.72 14.38 -5.57
N ILE A 38 -16.01 14.60 -5.33
CA ILE A 38 -16.95 13.56 -4.90
C ILE A 38 -17.80 13.15 -6.09
N HIS A 39 -17.77 11.87 -6.42
CA HIS A 39 -18.54 11.25 -7.48
C HIS A 39 -19.62 10.34 -6.89
N ALA A 40 -20.86 10.45 -7.40
CA ALA A 40 -21.96 9.55 -7.11
C ALA A 40 -22.44 8.90 -8.42
N THR A 41 -22.17 7.61 -8.61
CA THR A 41 -22.58 6.87 -9.79
C THR A 41 -23.82 6.06 -9.48
N ASN A 42 -24.92 6.33 -10.18
CA ASN A 42 -26.15 5.54 -10.02
C ASN A 42 -25.90 4.09 -10.46
N VAL A 43 -26.18 3.14 -9.58
CA VAL A 43 -25.87 1.70 -9.80
C VAL A 43 -26.62 1.13 -11.01
N ALA A 44 -27.90 1.51 -11.20
CA ALA A 44 -28.76 1.00 -12.26
C ALA A 44 -28.50 1.67 -13.62
N THR A 45 -28.40 3.01 -13.65
CA THR A 45 -28.32 3.78 -14.90
C THR A 45 -26.89 4.10 -15.32
N LYS A 46 -25.90 3.88 -14.45
CA LYS A 46 -24.49 4.26 -14.61
C LYS A 46 -24.25 5.76 -14.80
N LYS A 47 -25.28 6.59 -14.54
CA LYS A 47 -25.16 8.03 -14.64
C LYS A 47 -24.31 8.57 -13.49
N LEU A 48 -23.33 9.42 -13.82
CA LEU A 48 -22.43 10.09 -12.88
C LEU A 48 -22.99 11.44 -12.47
N TYR A 49 -22.94 11.73 -11.18
CA TYR A 49 -23.17 13.03 -10.57
C TYR A 49 -21.90 13.39 -9.78
N ALA A 50 -21.45 14.63 -9.87
CA ALA A 50 -20.20 15.07 -9.28
C ALA A 50 -20.34 16.42 -8.57
N THR A 51 -19.54 16.60 -7.53
CA THR A 51 -19.35 17.87 -6.81
C THR A 51 -17.92 17.93 -6.25
N THR A 52 -17.56 19.04 -5.64
CA THR A 52 -16.31 19.19 -4.90
C THR A 52 -16.60 19.68 -3.49
N SER A 53 -15.73 19.30 -2.53
CA SER A 53 -15.83 19.83 -1.17
C SER A 53 -15.36 21.29 -1.11
N SER A 54 -15.98 22.06 -0.22
CA SER A 54 -15.61 23.45 0.08
C SER A 54 -14.32 23.50 0.91
N GLU A 55 -13.81 24.71 1.17
CA GLU A 55 -12.65 24.95 2.06
C GLU A 55 -12.84 24.37 3.47
N ARG A 56 -14.08 24.20 3.92
CA ARG A 56 -14.44 23.59 5.21
C ARG A 56 -14.83 22.12 5.10
N GLY A 57 -14.52 21.49 3.97
CA GLY A 57 -14.81 20.08 3.71
C GLY A 57 -16.27 19.76 3.37
N GLY A 58 -17.20 20.71 3.48
CA GLY A 58 -18.63 20.47 3.22
C GLY A 58 -18.90 20.23 1.74
N TYR A 59 -19.82 19.28 1.42
CA TYR A 59 -20.24 18.99 0.05
C TYR A 59 -21.74 18.72 -0.05
N THR A 60 -22.30 18.88 -1.26
CA THR A 60 -23.70 18.56 -1.56
C THR A 60 -23.81 18.08 -3.00
N ILE A 61 -24.46 16.94 -3.22
CA ILE A 61 -24.87 16.42 -4.53
C ILE A 61 -26.40 16.40 -4.54
N GLY A 62 -26.99 17.36 -5.24
CA GLY A 62 -28.44 17.49 -5.38
C GLY A 62 -28.99 16.82 -6.62
N GLN A 63 -30.33 16.83 -6.75
CA GLN A 63 -31.08 16.34 -7.92
C GLN A 63 -30.80 14.86 -8.27
N LEU A 64 -30.58 14.03 -7.25
CA LEU A 64 -30.36 12.60 -7.41
C LEU A 64 -31.72 11.88 -7.54
N PRO A 65 -32.05 11.21 -8.66
CA PRO A 65 -33.18 10.29 -8.70
C PRO A 65 -33.09 9.26 -7.57
N ALA A 66 -34.24 8.81 -7.07
CA ALA A 66 -34.24 7.74 -6.07
C ALA A 66 -33.55 6.48 -6.61
N GLY A 67 -32.72 5.85 -5.79
CA GLY A 67 -31.96 4.66 -6.18
C GLY A 67 -30.66 4.51 -5.37
N ASP A 68 -29.89 3.48 -5.72
CA ASP A 68 -28.59 3.20 -5.10
C ASP A 68 -27.46 3.86 -5.88
N TYR A 69 -26.50 4.39 -5.14
CA TYR A 69 -25.33 5.11 -5.67
C TYR A 69 -24.03 4.54 -5.12
N ASP A 70 -23.04 4.40 -5.99
CA ASP A 70 -21.65 4.18 -5.59
C ASP A 70 -20.97 5.55 -5.44
N LEU A 71 -20.52 5.86 -4.23
CA LEU A 71 -19.75 7.07 -3.96
C LEU A 71 -18.26 6.77 -4.11
N SER A 72 -17.52 7.69 -4.73
CA SER A 72 -16.06 7.64 -4.79
C SER A 72 -15.43 9.03 -4.67
N VAL A 73 -14.21 9.04 -4.12
CA VAL A 73 -13.35 10.22 -4.06
C VAL A 73 -11.94 9.80 -4.40
N ASP A 74 -11.38 10.44 -5.43
CA ASP A 74 -9.98 10.28 -5.83
C ASP A 74 -9.31 11.65 -5.75
N LEU A 75 -8.48 11.85 -4.73
CA LEU A 75 -7.77 13.09 -4.49
C LEU A 75 -6.29 12.81 -4.27
N LEU A 76 -5.46 13.57 -4.96
CA LEU A 76 -4.00 13.47 -4.79
C LEU A 76 -3.62 13.73 -3.31
N GLY A 77 -2.81 12.84 -2.75
CA GLY A 77 -2.44 12.87 -1.33
C GLY A 77 -3.31 12.00 -0.43
N PHE A 78 -4.35 11.34 -0.97
CA PHE A 78 -5.26 10.47 -0.22
C PHE A 78 -5.48 9.14 -0.91
N ASN A 79 -5.74 8.09 -0.13
CA ASN A 79 -6.21 6.81 -0.64
C ASN A 79 -7.55 6.97 -1.36
N SER A 80 -7.76 6.29 -2.49
CA SER A 80 -9.06 6.26 -3.16
C SER A 80 -10.13 5.77 -2.19
N TYR A 81 -11.18 6.56 -2.03
CA TYR A 81 -12.34 6.20 -1.22
C TYR A 81 -13.45 5.64 -2.10
N SER A 82 -14.09 4.58 -1.68
CA SER A 82 -15.28 4.03 -2.34
C SER A 82 -16.25 3.45 -1.34
N GLN A 83 -17.53 3.87 -1.47
CA GLN A 83 -18.66 3.30 -0.72
C GLN A 83 -19.73 2.86 -1.71
N LYS A 84 -20.10 1.59 -1.67
CA LYS A 84 -21.07 0.98 -2.57
C LYS A 84 -22.50 1.04 -2.01
N ASN A 85 -23.47 1.10 -2.94
CA ASN A 85 -24.90 0.94 -2.65
C ASN A 85 -25.47 1.93 -1.60
N VAL A 86 -25.13 3.20 -1.70
CA VAL A 86 -25.70 4.26 -0.86
C VAL A 86 -27.11 4.56 -1.35
N ALA A 87 -28.14 4.16 -0.58
CA ALA A 87 -29.52 4.34 -0.96
C ALA A 87 -29.99 5.78 -0.76
N VAL A 88 -30.60 6.37 -1.79
CA VAL A 88 -31.19 7.71 -1.77
C VAL A 88 -32.69 7.61 -2.10
N ALA A 89 -33.55 8.03 -1.18
CA ALA A 89 -34.98 8.05 -1.40
C ALA A 89 -35.46 9.42 -1.96
N THR A 90 -36.63 9.41 -2.57
CA THR A 90 -37.30 10.62 -3.06
C THR A 90 -37.49 11.64 -1.95
N GLY A 91 -37.08 12.89 -2.18
CA GLY A 91 -37.20 14.00 -1.22
C GLY A 91 -36.25 13.89 -0.01
N GLN A 92 -35.43 12.87 0.05
CA GLN A 92 -34.48 12.65 1.16
C GLN A 92 -33.26 13.57 1.02
N THR A 93 -32.83 14.17 2.12
CA THR A 93 -31.48 14.69 2.30
C THR A 93 -30.71 13.71 3.17
N LEU A 94 -29.85 12.90 2.54
CA LEU A 94 -29.02 11.92 3.21
C LEU A 94 -27.70 12.60 3.62
N ARG A 95 -27.38 12.57 4.93
CA ARG A 95 -26.06 12.97 5.41
C ARG A 95 -25.09 11.80 5.30
N PHE A 96 -23.98 12.01 4.61
CA PHE A 96 -22.93 11.02 4.42
C PHE A 96 -21.57 11.70 4.55
N ASP A 97 -20.90 11.49 5.70
CA ASP A 97 -19.58 12.06 5.96
C ASP A 97 -18.49 11.11 5.45
N ILE A 98 -17.50 11.65 4.76
CA ILE A 98 -16.40 10.90 4.12
C ILE A 98 -15.12 11.18 4.90
N ARG A 99 -14.45 10.11 5.30
CA ARG A 99 -13.14 10.19 5.93
C ARG A 99 -12.09 9.65 4.96
N LEU A 100 -11.18 10.51 4.53
CA LEU A 100 -10.09 10.15 3.66
C LEU A 100 -8.85 9.79 4.48
N ILE A 101 -8.15 8.77 4.03
CA ILE A 101 -6.86 8.36 4.59
C ILE A 101 -5.78 9.02 3.75
N GLU A 102 -4.98 9.88 4.36
CA GLU A 102 -3.84 10.50 3.70
C GLU A 102 -2.82 9.43 3.29
N TYR A 103 -2.26 9.59 2.10
CA TYR A 103 -1.04 8.86 1.80
C TYR A 103 0.09 9.41 2.66
N GLN A 104 0.84 8.53 3.28
CA GLN A 104 2.23 8.85 3.54
C GLN A 104 2.93 8.89 2.17
N LEU A 105 3.11 10.10 1.65
CA LEU A 105 4.05 10.31 0.56
C LEU A 105 5.45 10.19 1.16
N ASP A 106 5.96 8.97 1.23
CA ASP A 106 7.35 8.74 1.63
C ASP A 106 8.34 9.26 0.59
N THR A 107 7.82 9.74 -0.54
CA THR A 107 8.64 10.23 -1.63
C THR A 107 8.02 11.45 -2.28
N LEU A 108 8.73 12.57 -2.28
CA LEU A 108 8.64 13.54 -3.35
C LEU A 108 9.57 13.02 -4.46
N GLY A 109 9.06 12.04 -5.19
CA GLY A 109 9.77 11.48 -6.30
C GLY A 109 9.99 12.49 -7.44
N ASP A 110 10.67 12.04 -8.45
CA ASP A 110 11.00 12.66 -9.73
C ASP A 110 9.78 13.12 -10.57
N GLY A 111 8.60 13.24 -9.98
CA GLY A 111 7.34 13.58 -10.66
C GLY A 111 6.67 12.39 -11.34
N ARG A 112 7.20 11.18 -11.24
CA ARG A 112 6.47 9.98 -11.62
C ARG A 112 5.35 9.73 -10.63
N ASP A 113 4.14 9.61 -11.12
CA ASP A 113 3.01 9.24 -10.30
C ASP A 113 3.19 7.76 -9.87
N PHE A 114 3.77 7.57 -8.69
CA PHE A 114 3.95 6.29 -8.04
C PHE A 114 2.70 5.40 -8.09
N ARG A 115 1.52 6.00 -8.00
CA ARG A 115 0.25 5.28 -8.11
C ARG A 115 0.03 4.65 -9.49
N VAL A 116 0.48 5.29 -10.56
CA VAL A 116 0.24 4.77 -11.91
C VAL A 116 0.92 3.42 -12.05
N SER A 117 2.13 3.25 -11.52
CA SER A 117 2.84 1.97 -11.55
C SER A 117 2.15 0.89 -10.72
N LEU A 118 1.71 1.20 -9.49
CA LEU A 118 1.06 0.23 -8.60
C LEU A 118 -0.39 -0.09 -8.95
N LEU A 119 -1.12 0.86 -9.55
CA LEU A 119 -2.54 0.73 -9.87
C LEU A 119 -2.81 0.40 -11.33
N THR A 120 -1.80 0.52 -12.20
CA THR A 120 -1.96 0.14 -13.61
C THR A 120 -2.04 -1.38 -13.70
N PRO A 121 -3.16 -1.94 -14.17
CA PRO A 121 -3.24 -3.37 -14.42
C PRO A 121 -2.16 -3.77 -15.41
N HIS A 122 -1.28 -4.67 -15.02
CA HIS A 122 -0.28 -5.26 -15.90
C HIS A 122 -0.64 -6.70 -16.18
N ALA A 123 -0.36 -7.15 -17.42
CA ALA A 123 -0.55 -8.54 -17.76
C ALA A 123 0.65 -9.33 -17.25
N THR A 124 0.41 -10.18 -16.27
CA THR A 124 1.42 -11.11 -15.76
C THR A 124 1.67 -12.19 -16.81
N PRO A 125 2.91 -12.46 -17.20
CA PRO A 125 3.22 -13.51 -18.15
C PRO A 125 2.86 -14.88 -17.59
N SER A 126 2.39 -15.79 -18.45
CA SER A 126 2.04 -17.15 -18.07
C SER A 126 2.96 -18.17 -18.74
N GLY A 127 3.26 -19.26 -18.05
CA GLY A 127 4.11 -20.33 -18.55
C GLY A 127 4.73 -21.12 -17.39
N PRO A 128 5.48 -22.18 -17.69
CA PRO A 128 6.17 -22.95 -16.65
C PRO A 128 7.26 -22.11 -15.99
N THR A 129 7.57 -22.43 -14.73
CA THR A 129 8.68 -21.83 -13.99
C THR A 129 10.00 -22.05 -14.76
N PRO A 130 10.73 -20.98 -15.13
CA PRO A 130 12.02 -21.11 -15.77
C PRO A 130 13.04 -21.73 -14.81
N ARG A 131 14.05 -22.41 -15.36
CA ARG A 131 15.09 -23.07 -14.55
C ARG A 131 16.48 -22.61 -14.96
N THR A 132 17.34 -22.56 -13.98
CA THR A 132 18.77 -22.34 -14.13
C THR A 132 19.47 -23.60 -14.69
N PRO A 133 20.72 -23.51 -15.17
CA PRO A 133 21.45 -24.69 -15.67
C PRO A 133 21.64 -25.81 -14.63
N ASP A 134 21.60 -25.51 -13.34
CA ASP A 134 21.67 -26.46 -12.22
C ASP A 134 20.30 -26.95 -11.74
N ASP A 135 19.29 -26.79 -12.60
CA ASP A 135 17.90 -27.25 -12.40
C ASP A 135 17.20 -26.66 -11.17
N LYS A 136 17.58 -25.45 -10.74
CA LYS A 136 16.86 -24.70 -9.73
C LYS A 136 15.86 -23.73 -10.39
N PRO A 137 14.73 -23.39 -9.75
CA PRO A 137 13.92 -22.30 -10.22
C PRO A 137 14.75 -21.03 -10.42
N ASP A 138 14.63 -20.41 -11.58
CA ASP A 138 15.28 -19.12 -11.84
C ASP A 138 14.42 -17.99 -11.28
N LEU A 139 14.87 -17.34 -10.21
CA LEU A 139 14.19 -16.23 -9.59
C LEU A 139 14.53 -14.89 -10.24
N SER A 140 15.47 -14.85 -11.19
CA SER A 140 15.93 -13.62 -11.84
C SER A 140 14.81 -12.93 -12.59
N GLY A 141 14.86 -11.61 -12.59
CA GLY A 141 13.90 -10.74 -13.29
C GLY A 141 13.62 -9.48 -12.50
N VAL A 142 12.85 -8.59 -13.12
CA VAL A 142 12.25 -7.43 -12.45
C VAL A 142 10.88 -7.85 -11.95
N TRP A 143 10.61 -7.57 -10.70
CA TRP A 143 9.37 -7.92 -10.03
C TRP A 143 8.65 -6.66 -9.61
N TYR A 144 7.33 -6.58 -9.82
CA TYR A 144 6.51 -5.51 -9.25
C TYR A 144 6.52 -5.56 -7.74
N ALA A 145 6.13 -4.45 -7.13
CA ALA A 145 5.97 -4.37 -5.69
C ALA A 145 5.15 -5.54 -5.13
N GLN A 146 5.61 -6.10 -4.02
CA GLN A 146 5.00 -7.26 -3.39
C GLN A 146 3.62 -6.92 -2.83
N ARG A 147 2.60 -7.69 -3.22
CA ARG A 147 1.26 -7.59 -2.62
C ARG A 147 1.16 -8.48 -1.40
N THR A 148 0.78 -7.93 -0.26
CA THR A 148 0.50 -8.73 0.94
C THR A 148 -0.82 -9.47 0.76
N VAL A 149 -0.79 -10.79 0.83
CA VAL A 149 -1.97 -11.68 0.75
C VAL A 149 -2.41 -12.16 2.13
N ASP A 150 -1.47 -12.22 3.09
CA ASP A 150 -1.76 -12.50 4.50
C ASP A 150 -0.75 -11.72 5.36
N GLN A 151 -1.23 -10.82 6.20
CA GLN A 151 -0.40 -10.05 7.13
C GLN A 151 -0.10 -10.82 8.42
N GLY A 152 -0.80 -11.93 8.66
CA GLY A 152 -0.73 -12.65 9.91
C GLY A 152 -1.29 -11.86 11.11
N LYS A 153 -1.07 -12.40 12.29
CA LYS A 153 -1.42 -11.75 13.56
C LYS A 153 -0.24 -11.77 14.51
N PRO A 154 0.48 -10.64 14.66
CA PRO A 154 1.52 -10.54 15.67
C PRO A 154 0.92 -10.60 17.08
N GLU A 155 1.62 -11.21 18.01
CA GLU A 155 1.29 -11.18 19.43
C GLU A 155 2.41 -10.46 20.19
N PRO A 156 2.41 -9.11 20.17
CA PRO A 156 3.46 -8.33 20.79
C PRO A 156 3.44 -8.43 22.32
N LEU A 157 4.61 -8.40 22.91
CA LEU A 157 4.75 -8.19 24.36
C LEU A 157 4.29 -6.78 24.75
N PRO A 158 3.94 -6.52 26.02
CA PRO A 158 3.34 -5.25 26.44
C PRO A 158 4.11 -3.99 26.02
N TRP A 159 5.44 -4.03 26.04
CA TRP A 159 6.27 -2.89 25.63
C TRP A 159 6.20 -2.62 24.13
N ALA A 160 6.18 -3.68 23.33
CA ALA A 160 6.12 -3.59 21.87
C ALA A 160 4.75 -3.11 21.39
N ASP A 161 3.67 -3.59 22.02
CA ASP A 161 2.29 -3.12 21.79
C ASP A 161 2.15 -1.63 22.16
N ALA A 162 2.74 -1.21 23.28
CA ALA A 162 2.73 0.20 23.70
C ALA A 162 3.47 1.09 22.69
N LEU A 163 4.66 0.68 22.24
CA LEU A 163 5.45 1.42 21.26
C LEU A 163 4.75 1.50 19.89
N GLN A 164 4.14 0.40 19.44
CA GLN A 164 3.37 0.38 18.20
C GLN A 164 2.18 1.37 18.25
N LYS A 165 1.46 1.41 19.39
CA LYS A 165 0.37 2.37 19.60
C LYS A 165 0.84 3.81 19.64
N GLU A 166 2.01 4.08 20.23
CA GLU A 166 2.63 5.40 20.25
C GLU A 166 2.98 5.86 18.83
N ARG A 167 3.61 4.97 18.02
CA ARG A 167 3.93 5.24 16.62
C ARG A 167 2.69 5.53 15.78
N ALA A 168 1.61 4.77 15.99
CA ALA A 168 0.32 5.01 15.33
C ALA A 168 -0.30 6.34 15.76
N ALA A 169 -0.21 6.72 17.05
CA ALA A 169 -0.78 7.96 17.58
C ALA A 169 -0.07 9.21 17.07
N ASN A 170 1.23 9.12 16.73
CA ASN A 170 1.98 10.23 16.13
C ASN A 170 1.94 10.23 14.59
N ASN A 171 1.04 9.44 13.97
CA ASN A 171 0.91 9.28 12.51
C ASN A 171 2.18 8.73 11.84
N SER A 172 2.92 7.88 12.52
CA SER A 172 4.15 7.25 12.01
C SER A 172 5.24 8.24 11.54
N LYS A 173 5.27 9.45 12.10
CA LYS A 173 6.26 10.50 11.76
C LYS A 173 7.69 10.05 11.96
N ASP A 174 7.89 9.07 12.85
CA ASP A 174 9.20 8.51 13.18
C ASP A 174 9.55 7.29 12.34
N ALA A 175 8.75 6.94 11.33
CA ALA A 175 9.05 5.84 10.43
C ALA A 175 10.42 6.04 9.76
N PRO A 176 11.29 5.02 9.72
CA PRO A 176 12.64 5.15 9.14
C PRO A 176 12.62 5.71 7.72
N GLY A 177 11.70 5.25 6.87
CA GLY A 177 11.56 5.74 5.49
C GLY A 177 11.23 7.23 5.38
N ALA A 178 10.55 7.82 6.36
CA ALA A 178 10.27 9.26 6.39
C ALA A 178 11.55 10.11 6.53
N ARG A 179 12.65 9.50 6.98
CA ARG A 179 13.97 10.12 7.14
C ARG A 179 15.02 9.57 6.18
N CYS A 180 14.61 8.92 5.11
CA CYS A 180 15.52 8.24 4.19
C CYS A 180 16.41 7.16 4.83
N LEU A 181 15.96 6.58 5.94
CA LEU A 181 16.58 5.43 6.58
C LEU A 181 15.97 4.13 6.06
N PRO A 182 16.70 3.00 6.14
CA PRO A 182 16.18 1.71 5.72
C PRO A 182 14.87 1.33 6.41
N ARG A 183 13.89 0.92 5.61
CA ARG A 183 12.56 0.50 6.14
C ARG A 183 12.58 -0.85 6.83
N GLY A 184 13.63 -1.64 6.60
CA GLY A 184 13.78 -2.99 7.11
C GLY A 184 13.44 -4.07 6.08
N LEU A 185 13.91 -5.29 6.35
CA LEU A 185 13.86 -6.41 5.42
C LEU A 185 12.45 -6.74 4.93
N THR A 186 11.48 -6.80 5.84
CA THR A 186 10.10 -7.15 5.52
C THR A 186 9.36 -6.07 4.71
N ASN A 187 9.89 -4.85 4.64
CA ASN A 187 9.34 -3.77 3.83
C ASN A 187 10.06 -3.58 2.50
N ALA A 188 11.26 -4.15 2.35
CA ALA A 188 12.04 -4.08 1.11
C ALA A 188 11.29 -4.72 -0.05
N GLY A 189 11.15 -4.02 -1.17
CA GLY A 189 10.36 -4.46 -2.33
C GLY A 189 8.84 -4.49 -2.11
N ALA A 190 8.34 -3.94 -0.99
CA ALA A 190 6.91 -3.94 -0.70
C ALA A 190 6.15 -2.78 -1.38
N LEU A 191 6.84 -1.70 -1.75
CA LEU A 191 6.22 -0.51 -2.32
C LEU A 191 6.62 -0.25 -3.77
N PHE A 192 7.80 -0.68 -4.18
CA PHE A 192 8.38 -0.38 -5.50
C PHE A 192 8.89 -1.66 -6.17
N PRO A 193 9.11 -1.64 -7.48
CA PRO A 193 9.74 -2.73 -8.20
C PRO A 193 11.12 -3.06 -7.64
N TYR A 194 11.53 -4.30 -7.81
CA TYR A 194 12.85 -4.76 -7.45
C TYR A 194 13.35 -5.81 -8.43
N LYS A 195 14.66 -5.94 -8.55
CA LYS A 195 15.30 -6.88 -9.46
C LYS A 195 16.03 -7.96 -8.68
N LEU A 196 15.76 -9.19 -9.04
CA LEU A 196 16.52 -10.35 -8.56
C LEU A 196 17.57 -10.75 -9.61
N VAL A 197 18.79 -10.98 -9.17
CA VAL A 197 19.88 -11.52 -9.98
C VAL A 197 20.43 -12.76 -9.28
N GLN A 198 20.15 -13.92 -9.86
CA GLN A 198 20.52 -15.22 -9.30
C GLN A 198 21.76 -15.80 -9.97
N THR A 199 22.67 -16.28 -9.14
CA THR A 199 23.80 -17.10 -9.53
C THR A 199 23.83 -18.36 -8.65
N PRO A 200 24.61 -19.41 -8.97
CA PRO A 200 24.68 -20.59 -8.12
C PRO A 200 25.14 -20.33 -6.67
N ALA A 201 25.92 -19.26 -6.44
CA ALA A 201 26.50 -18.95 -5.14
C ALA A 201 25.88 -17.72 -4.45
N LEU A 202 25.05 -16.94 -5.15
CA LEU A 202 24.58 -15.65 -4.65
C LEU A 202 23.25 -15.26 -5.30
N LEU A 203 22.29 -14.82 -4.49
CA LEU A 203 21.13 -14.04 -4.95
C LEU A 203 21.34 -12.59 -4.54
N VAL A 204 21.32 -11.67 -5.52
CA VAL A 204 21.34 -10.23 -5.28
C VAL A 204 19.92 -9.68 -5.51
N MET A 205 19.42 -8.95 -4.54
CA MET A 205 18.19 -8.20 -4.63
C MET A 205 18.55 -6.72 -4.78
N LEU A 206 18.10 -6.07 -5.86
CA LEU A 206 18.26 -4.66 -6.13
C LEU A 206 16.91 -3.99 -5.98
N PHE A 207 16.82 -2.94 -5.19
CA PHE A 207 15.58 -2.22 -4.90
C PHE A 207 15.60 -0.85 -5.56
N GLU A 208 14.46 -0.44 -6.14
CA GLU A 208 14.34 0.85 -6.79
C GLU A 208 14.36 2.01 -5.78
N ASP A 209 13.70 1.84 -4.62
CA ASP A 209 13.45 2.95 -3.69
C ASP A 209 13.97 2.74 -2.27
N ASP A 210 14.57 1.59 -1.99
CA ASP A 210 15.02 1.28 -0.64
C ASP A 210 16.48 1.71 -0.39
N THR A 211 16.74 2.04 0.86
CA THR A 211 18.08 2.24 1.38
C THR A 211 18.36 1.11 2.40
N PRO A 212 19.43 0.31 2.26
CA PRO A 212 20.31 0.24 1.09
C PRO A 212 19.59 -0.26 -0.16
N SER A 213 20.04 0.16 -1.33
CA SER A 213 19.44 -0.21 -2.62
C SER A 213 19.69 -1.67 -3.03
N HIS A 214 20.34 -2.46 -2.21
CA HIS A 214 20.64 -3.86 -2.49
C HIS A 214 20.73 -4.71 -1.23
N ARG A 215 20.53 -6.02 -1.41
CA ARG A 215 20.74 -7.07 -0.42
C ARG A 215 21.42 -8.26 -1.08
N GLN A 216 22.27 -8.97 -0.34
CA GLN A 216 22.93 -10.19 -0.77
C GLN A 216 22.45 -11.38 0.07
N VAL A 217 22.12 -12.49 -0.60
CA VAL A 217 21.83 -13.77 0.03
C VAL A 217 22.86 -14.77 -0.45
N PHE A 218 23.69 -15.28 0.46
CA PHE A 218 24.77 -16.21 0.14
C PHE A 218 24.23 -17.64 0.00
N LEU A 219 24.46 -18.25 -1.16
CA LEU A 219 24.01 -19.60 -1.52
C LEU A 219 25.16 -20.62 -1.58
N ASP A 220 26.37 -20.22 -1.20
CA ASP A 220 27.61 -21.00 -1.29
C ASP A 220 27.83 -21.95 -0.12
N GLY A 221 26.82 -22.18 0.73
CA GLY A 221 26.88 -23.10 1.86
C GLY A 221 27.60 -22.57 3.10
N ARG A 222 27.97 -21.28 3.12
CA ARG A 222 28.54 -20.66 4.33
C ARG A 222 27.51 -20.60 5.45
N GLY A 223 27.98 -20.55 6.71
CA GLY A 223 27.17 -20.23 7.87
C GLY A 223 27.14 -18.73 8.15
N HIS A 224 26.32 -18.32 9.10
CA HIS A 224 26.38 -16.97 9.67
C HIS A 224 27.70 -16.74 10.42
N PRO A 225 28.19 -15.49 10.46
CA PRO A 225 29.27 -15.13 11.37
C PRO A 225 28.90 -15.45 12.82
N ALA A 226 29.87 -15.91 13.61
CA ALA A 226 29.62 -16.24 15.03
C ALA A 226 29.09 -15.03 15.84
N VAL A 227 29.49 -13.83 15.46
CA VAL A 227 28.97 -12.56 15.97
C VAL A 227 28.67 -11.68 14.76
N PRO A 228 27.43 -11.70 14.26
CA PRO A 228 27.02 -10.82 13.20
C PRO A 228 27.15 -9.35 13.62
N ASN A 229 27.66 -8.50 12.72
CA ASN A 229 27.65 -7.06 12.96
C ASN A 229 26.24 -6.53 12.69
N PRO A 230 25.52 -5.97 13.67
CA PRO A 230 24.14 -5.52 13.49
C PRO A 230 24.03 -4.48 12.38
N ASN A 231 23.09 -4.70 11.48
CA ASN A 231 22.80 -3.81 10.37
C ASN A 231 21.31 -3.84 9.98
N TRP A 232 20.89 -2.97 9.07
CA TRP A 232 19.48 -2.80 8.71
C TRP A 232 18.84 -4.01 8.03
N MET A 233 19.61 -4.74 7.20
CA MET A 233 19.09 -5.84 6.38
C MET A 233 19.52 -7.22 6.88
N GLY A 234 20.30 -7.26 7.95
CA GLY A 234 20.86 -8.49 8.51
C GLY A 234 21.89 -9.17 7.59
N HIS A 235 22.40 -10.29 8.01
CA HIS A 235 23.25 -11.19 7.24
C HIS A 235 22.42 -12.39 6.77
N SER A 236 22.31 -12.59 5.45
CA SER A 236 21.43 -13.59 4.85
C SER A 236 22.21 -14.72 4.20
N ILE A 237 21.85 -15.95 4.54
CA ILE A 237 22.31 -17.18 3.88
C ILE A 237 21.09 -17.91 3.32
N GLY A 238 21.26 -18.72 2.29
CA GLY A 238 20.14 -19.44 1.70
C GLY A 238 20.51 -20.84 1.23
N HIS A 239 19.52 -21.71 1.15
CA HIS A 239 19.63 -23.04 0.59
C HIS A 239 18.31 -23.44 -0.08
N TRP A 240 18.38 -24.39 -1.00
CA TRP A 240 17.22 -24.89 -1.71
C TRP A 240 16.58 -26.07 -1.02
N GLU A 241 15.27 -26.00 -0.78
CA GLU A 241 14.39 -27.10 -0.39
C GLU A 241 13.46 -27.44 -1.57
N GLY A 242 13.87 -28.39 -2.40
CA GLY A 242 13.17 -28.65 -3.67
C GLY A 242 13.17 -27.40 -4.55
N ASP A 243 11.99 -26.88 -4.86
CA ASP A 243 11.78 -25.68 -5.68
C ASP A 243 11.59 -24.38 -4.86
N THR A 244 11.82 -24.44 -3.55
CA THR A 244 11.73 -23.28 -2.66
C THR A 244 13.13 -22.87 -2.21
N LEU A 245 13.48 -21.59 -2.39
CA LEU A 245 14.66 -21.01 -1.77
C LEU A 245 14.31 -20.59 -0.34
N VAL A 246 14.97 -21.19 0.64
CA VAL A 246 14.85 -20.81 2.04
C VAL A 246 16.02 -19.90 2.39
N VAL A 247 15.71 -18.72 2.90
CA VAL A 247 16.69 -17.71 3.30
C VAL A 247 16.60 -17.49 4.80
N ASP A 248 17.71 -17.64 5.47
CA ASP A 248 17.88 -17.43 6.90
C ASP A 248 18.61 -16.11 7.13
N THR A 249 18.06 -15.21 7.97
CA THR A 249 18.63 -13.88 8.19
C THR A 249 18.66 -13.52 9.66
N VAL A 250 19.84 -13.14 10.14
CA VAL A 250 20.12 -12.71 11.52
C VAL A 250 21.02 -11.46 11.52
N GLY A 251 21.26 -10.88 12.68
CA GLY A 251 22.17 -9.74 12.84
C GLY A 251 21.57 -8.43 12.39
N PHE A 252 20.32 -8.21 12.73
CA PHE A 252 19.65 -6.93 12.55
C PHE A 252 20.06 -5.94 13.65
N ASN A 253 20.06 -4.63 13.31
CA ASN A 253 19.92 -3.59 14.33
C ASN A 253 18.44 -3.49 14.73
N ASP A 254 18.10 -2.70 15.75
CA ASP A 254 16.73 -2.53 16.25
C ASP A 254 16.02 -1.28 15.71
N GLU A 255 16.56 -0.67 14.65
CA GLU A 255 16.12 0.64 14.19
C GLU A 255 15.02 0.60 13.12
N SER A 256 14.81 -0.56 12.46
CA SER A 256 13.78 -0.68 11.43
C SER A 256 12.40 -1.07 11.99
N TRP A 257 11.38 -1.03 11.14
CA TRP A 257 10.04 -1.49 11.48
C TRP A 257 9.70 -2.74 10.68
N LEU A 258 8.95 -3.67 11.29
CA LEU A 258 8.53 -4.90 10.61
C LEU A 258 7.41 -4.68 9.61
N ASP A 259 6.64 -3.61 9.75
CA ASP A 259 5.59 -3.23 8.81
C ASP A 259 5.25 -1.74 8.89
N SER A 260 4.37 -1.28 8.01
CA SER A 260 3.87 0.11 7.99
C SER A 260 3.04 0.49 9.22
N SER A 261 2.60 -0.50 10.02
CA SER A 261 1.88 -0.26 11.27
C SER A 261 2.81 0.07 12.45
N GLY A 262 4.12 -0.01 12.23
CA GLY A 262 5.11 0.37 13.25
C GLY A 262 5.46 -0.73 14.24
N HIS A 263 5.28 -2.01 13.90
CA HIS A 263 5.69 -3.11 14.76
C HIS A 263 7.21 -3.11 14.96
N PRO A 264 7.70 -3.04 16.21
CA PRO A 264 9.12 -3.01 16.53
C PRO A 264 9.74 -4.40 16.49
N HIS A 265 11.05 -4.44 16.55
CA HIS A 265 11.86 -5.64 16.85
C HIS A 265 13.10 -5.26 17.64
N THR A 266 13.86 -6.26 18.10
CA THR A 266 15.16 -6.10 18.74
C THR A 266 16.27 -6.67 17.86
N GLU A 267 17.53 -6.57 18.30
CA GLU A 267 18.67 -7.24 17.64
C GLU A 267 18.57 -8.78 17.66
N LYS A 268 17.60 -9.36 18.42
CA LYS A 268 17.31 -10.79 18.42
C LYS A 268 16.41 -11.22 17.27
N LEU A 269 16.03 -10.29 16.41
CA LEU A 269 15.22 -10.60 15.24
C LEU A 269 15.90 -11.66 14.38
N HIS A 270 15.15 -12.69 14.08
CA HIS A 270 15.47 -13.75 13.13
C HIS A 270 14.34 -13.81 12.11
N ILE A 271 14.68 -13.78 10.84
CA ILE A 271 13.70 -13.88 9.75
C ILE A 271 14.07 -15.06 8.86
N ILE A 272 13.09 -15.94 8.65
CA ILE A 272 13.16 -17.01 7.66
C ILE A 272 12.24 -16.62 6.51
N GLU A 273 12.80 -16.56 5.28
CA GLU A 273 12.02 -16.30 4.07
C GLU A 273 11.95 -17.58 3.25
N ARG A 274 10.80 -17.82 2.62
CA ARG A 274 10.58 -18.91 1.68
C ARG A 274 10.11 -18.30 0.36
N LEU A 275 10.98 -18.33 -0.65
CA LEU A 275 10.71 -17.81 -1.98
C LEU A 275 10.39 -18.98 -2.91
N HIS A 276 9.17 -18.99 -3.44
CA HIS A 276 8.70 -20.03 -4.35
C HIS A 276 8.16 -19.40 -5.64
N ARG A 277 8.86 -19.59 -6.75
CA ARG A 277 8.36 -19.16 -8.07
C ARG A 277 7.38 -20.21 -8.59
N VAL A 278 6.09 -19.89 -8.48
CA VAL A 278 4.98 -20.82 -8.78
C VAL A 278 4.91 -21.12 -10.27
N ASP A 279 5.13 -20.11 -11.10
CA ASP A 279 5.12 -20.17 -12.56
C ASP A 279 6.01 -19.08 -13.16
N LEU A 280 5.91 -18.83 -14.47
CA LEU A 280 6.72 -17.80 -15.14
C LEU A 280 6.52 -16.42 -14.50
N GLY A 281 5.29 -16.08 -14.12
CA GLY A 281 4.90 -14.72 -13.74
C GLY A 281 4.75 -14.45 -12.25
N HIS A 282 4.73 -15.47 -11.39
CA HIS A 282 4.39 -15.27 -9.98
C HIS A 282 5.47 -15.81 -9.04
N LEU A 283 5.83 -14.99 -8.06
CA LEU A 283 6.72 -15.32 -6.96
C LEU A 283 5.99 -15.17 -5.64
N GLU A 284 5.82 -16.28 -4.92
CA GLU A 284 5.31 -16.30 -3.54
C GLU A 284 6.46 -16.12 -2.56
N ILE A 285 6.23 -15.31 -1.54
CA ILE A 285 7.21 -15.00 -0.49
C ILE A 285 6.52 -15.12 0.86
N GLU A 286 7.03 -16.00 1.70
CA GLU A 286 6.58 -16.16 3.08
C GLU A 286 7.70 -15.73 4.02
N PHE A 287 7.42 -14.80 4.93
CA PHE A 287 8.31 -14.37 5.99
C PHE A 287 7.84 -14.96 7.31
N THR A 288 8.68 -15.75 7.96
CA THR A 288 8.51 -16.12 9.36
C THR A 288 9.38 -15.21 10.20
N ILE A 289 8.76 -14.44 11.09
CA ILE A 289 9.40 -13.43 11.95
C ILE A 289 9.48 -14.00 13.36
N GLU A 290 10.66 -14.11 13.89
CA GLU A 290 10.96 -14.61 15.23
C GLU A 290 11.74 -13.57 16.02
N ASP A 291 11.17 -13.06 17.10
CA ASP A 291 11.86 -12.23 18.08
C ASP A 291 11.19 -12.45 19.45
N SER A 292 11.73 -13.36 20.21
CA SER A 292 11.20 -13.73 21.52
C SER A 292 11.29 -12.62 22.58
N ALA A 293 12.05 -11.56 22.32
CA ALA A 293 12.09 -10.37 23.17
C ALA A 293 10.96 -9.37 22.83
N THR A 294 10.29 -9.56 21.69
CA THR A 294 9.25 -8.67 21.18
C THR A 294 7.90 -9.35 21.05
N TYR A 295 7.85 -10.61 20.64
CA TYR A 295 6.62 -11.37 20.35
C TYR A 295 6.57 -12.67 21.16
N SER A 296 5.35 -13.04 21.59
CA SER A 296 5.11 -14.27 22.36
C SER A 296 5.23 -15.54 21.50
N LYS A 297 5.06 -15.41 20.18
CA LYS A 297 5.21 -16.50 19.20
C LYS A 297 5.66 -15.95 17.84
N PRO A 298 6.19 -16.82 16.95
CA PRO A 298 6.50 -16.44 15.57
C PRO A 298 5.29 -15.85 14.85
N TRP A 299 5.56 -14.91 13.96
CA TRP A 299 4.57 -14.23 13.14
C TRP A 299 4.88 -14.45 11.66
N VAL A 300 3.87 -14.79 10.86
CA VAL A 300 4.04 -15.09 9.43
C VAL A 300 3.35 -14.04 8.58
N ILE A 301 4.07 -13.52 7.59
CA ILE A 301 3.55 -12.63 6.54
C ILE A 301 3.68 -13.37 5.20
N LYS A 302 2.63 -13.31 4.36
CA LYS A 302 2.67 -13.87 3.01
C LYS A 302 2.46 -12.79 1.96
N ARG A 303 3.27 -12.82 0.93
CA ARG A 303 3.23 -11.89 -0.19
C ARG A 303 3.34 -12.60 -1.53
N VAL A 304 2.90 -11.92 -2.57
CA VAL A 304 3.06 -12.33 -3.98
C VAL A 304 3.61 -11.15 -4.76
N ALA A 305 4.57 -11.42 -5.62
CA ALA A 305 5.07 -10.47 -6.61
C ALA A 305 4.81 -11.00 -8.02
N ASP A 306 4.49 -10.09 -8.93
CA ASP A 306 4.23 -10.37 -10.34
C ASP A 306 5.46 -9.98 -11.16
N LEU A 307 5.85 -10.80 -12.15
CA LEU A 307 7.01 -10.52 -13.00
C LEU A 307 6.72 -9.36 -13.96
N ASP A 308 7.60 -8.39 -13.98
CA ASP A 308 7.64 -7.35 -15.00
C ASP A 308 8.56 -7.78 -16.14
N THR A 309 8.01 -7.80 -17.36
CA THR A 309 8.76 -8.15 -18.58
C THR A 309 9.10 -6.97 -19.47
N LYS A 310 8.73 -5.76 -19.06
CA LYS A 310 8.80 -4.58 -19.92
C LYS A 310 9.73 -3.51 -19.39
N ASP A 311 9.77 -3.37 -18.07
CA ASP A 311 10.50 -2.29 -17.42
C ASP A 311 11.77 -2.77 -16.73
N GLU A 312 12.67 -1.87 -16.49
CA GLU A 312 13.85 -2.00 -15.64
C GLU A 312 13.64 -1.17 -14.39
N ILE A 313 14.33 -1.53 -13.30
CA ILE A 313 14.32 -0.70 -12.09
C ILE A 313 14.99 0.64 -12.36
N GLY A 314 14.36 1.70 -11.85
CA GLY A 314 14.86 3.07 -11.95
C GLY A 314 15.89 3.42 -10.88
N GLU A 315 16.51 4.57 -11.04
CA GLU A 315 17.31 5.18 -9.97
C GLU A 315 16.38 5.97 -9.04
N TYR A 316 16.59 5.81 -7.75
CA TYR A 316 15.85 6.55 -6.73
C TYR A 316 16.81 7.20 -5.76
N VAL A 317 16.56 8.46 -5.44
CA VAL A 317 17.31 9.23 -4.45
C VAL A 317 16.33 9.80 -3.44
N CYS A 318 16.36 9.26 -2.23
CA CYS A 318 15.60 9.81 -1.13
C CYS A 318 16.27 11.11 -0.65
N ILE A 319 15.49 12.18 -0.52
CA ILE A 319 15.96 13.46 0.00
C ILE A 319 15.46 13.62 1.43
N ASP A 320 16.39 13.67 2.38
CA ASP A 320 16.10 14.05 3.77
C ASP A 320 15.66 15.51 3.82
N ARG A 321 14.37 15.74 4.03
CA ARG A 321 13.78 17.09 4.09
C ARG A 321 14.08 17.83 5.37
N ASP A 322 14.42 17.11 6.43
CA ASP A 322 14.78 17.69 7.72
C ASP A 322 16.25 18.07 7.79
N ALA A 323 17.03 17.78 6.74
CA ALA A 323 18.43 18.19 6.67
C ALA A 323 18.56 19.72 6.46
N PRO A 324 19.12 20.46 7.41
CA PRO A 324 19.18 21.92 7.35
C PRO A 324 19.89 22.50 6.11
N HIS A 325 20.72 21.68 5.45
CA HIS A 325 21.48 22.08 4.25
C HIS A 325 20.64 22.03 2.96
N LEU A 326 19.43 21.45 2.98
CA LEU A 326 18.50 21.39 1.84
C LEU A 326 17.43 22.48 1.91
N VAL A 327 17.29 23.16 3.05
CA VAL A 327 16.34 24.25 3.27
C VAL A 327 17.06 25.56 3.00
N GLY A 328 17.03 26.06 1.78
CA GLY A 328 17.50 27.42 1.48
C GLY A 328 18.49 27.54 0.31
N LYS A 329 18.13 27.01 -0.83
CA LYS A 329 18.70 27.44 -2.11
C LYS A 329 17.60 27.81 -3.09
#